data_35981c7820b4ac1678b94e562dcc4647
#
_entry.id   35981c7820b4ac1678b94e562dcc4647
#
_cell.length_a   1.000
_cell.length_b   1.000
_cell.length_c   1.000
_cell.angle_alpha   90.00
_cell.angle_beta   90.00
_cell.angle_gamma   90.00
#
_symmetry.space_group_name_H-M   'P 1'
#
loop_
_entity.id
_entity.type
_entity.pdbx_description
1 polymer ?
#
loop_
_entity_poly.entity_id
_entity_poly.type
_entity_poly.pdbx_seq_one_letter_code
_entity_poly.pdbx_strand_id
1 'polypeptide(L)'
;MKAIIVDDHPIALIAIRNLLNANGIDILAELDEGGNVVKKVETLKPDLLIIDVDIPVLSGIEVLEQLRKRRYSGAIIVISAKNEVFYGQRSAELGANGFVSKKEGLNNIMSAIEAANNGYSYFPFTLSRFYGETTSEQGKLDSLSMQEVKVFRYMINGTDYTSIASKMNISNKTVCTYKRRLLEKLNCNSLMDLFSFAQRNKLG
;
A
#
# COMPACT_ATOMS: atom_id res chain seq x y z
N MET A 1 -21.71 10.68 1.95
CA MET A 1 -20.49 9.91 2.28
C MET A 1 -19.38 10.88 2.60
N LYS A 2 -18.59 10.62 3.64
CA LYS A 2 -17.49 11.49 4.10
C LYS A 2 -16.16 10.78 3.87
N ALA A 3 -15.19 11.47 3.25
CA ALA A 3 -13.91 10.88 2.84
C ALA A 3 -12.70 11.60 3.44
N ILE A 4 -11.60 10.87 3.62
CA ILE A 4 -10.25 11.40 3.77
C ILE A 4 -9.43 10.92 2.57
N ILE A 5 -8.59 11.82 2.03
CA ILE A 5 -7.67 11.53 0.93
C ILE A 5 -6.24 11.66 1.47
N VAL A 6 -5.37 10.72 1.12
CA VAL A 6 -3.97 10.73 1.53
C VAL A 6 -3.09 10.43 0.32
N ASP A 7 -2.32 11.41 -0.12
CA ASP A 7 -1.39 11.30 -1.25
C ASP A 7 -0.36 12.42 -1.16
N ASP A 8 0.92 12.15 -1.32
CA ASP A 8 1.98 13.15 -1.28
C ASP A 8 2.17 13.91 -2.60
N HIS A 9 1.39 13.54 -3.64
CA HIS A 9 1.40 14.22 -4.92
C HIS A 9 0.24 15.24 -5.02
N PRO A 10 0.52 16.56 -5.05
CA PRO A 10 -0.53 17.59 -5.08
C PRO A 10 -1.51 17.46 -6.25
N ILE A 11 -1.02 17.03 -7.42
CA ILE A 11 -1.86 16.85 -8.61
C ILE A 11 -2.85 15.70 -8.39
N ALA A 12 -2.44 14.61 -7.75
CA ALA A 12 -3.31 13.49 -7.45
C ALA A 12 -4.38 13.89 -6.42
N LEU A 13 -4.02 14.63 -5.37
CA LEU A 13 -4.98 15.17 -4.39
C LEU A 13 -6.06 16.04 -5.08
N ILE A 14 -5.64 16.99 -5.95
CA ILE A 14 -6.57 17.86 -6.67
C ILE A 14 -7.51 17.04 -7.56
N ALA A 15 -6.98 16.07 -8.29
CA ALA A 15 -7.76 15.26 -9.21
C ALA A 15 -8.76 14.36 -8.47
N ILE A 16 -8.35 13.71 -7.37
CA ILE A 16 -9.23 12.87 -6.55
C ILE A 16 -10.29 13.74 -5.86
N ARG A 17 -9.91 14.90 -5.32
CA ARG A 17 -10.85 15.87 -4.75
C ARG A 17 -11.95 16.24 -5.73
N ASN A 18 -11.57 16.64 -6.95
CA ASN A 18 -12.53 17.03 -7.97
C ASN A 18 -13.46 15.88 -8.34
N LEU A 19 -12.92 14.66 -8.46
CA LEU A 19 -13.70 13.47 -8.75
C LEU A 19 -14.72 13.18 -7.63
N LEU A 20 -14.32 13.24 -6.37
CA LEU A 20 -15.20 12.97 -5.23
C LEU A 20 -16.27 14.03 -5.08
N ASN A 21 -15.92 15.32 -5.17
CA ASN A 21 -16.86 16.43 -5.09
C ASN A 21 -17.93 16.37 -6.20
N ALA A 22 -17.51 16.04 -7.44
CA ALA A 22 -18.43 15.88 -8.56
C ALA A 22 -19.44 14.73 -8.34
N ASN A 23 -19.12 13.80 -7.47
CA ASN A 23 -19.99 12.66 -7.11
C ASN A 23 -20.66 12.81 -5.72
N GLY A 24 -20.68 14.03 -5.14
CA GLY A 24 -21.37 14.32 -3.89
C GLY A 24 -20.74 13.69 -2.65
N ILE A 25 -19.42 13.42 -2.67
CA ILE A 25 -18.67 12.89 -1.53
C ILE A 25 -17.95 14.04 -0.82
N ASP A 26 -18.27 14.26 0.46
CA ASP A 26 -17.69 15.33 1.27
C ASP A 26 -16.26 14.96 1.74
N ILE A 27 -15.30 15.85 1.54
CA ILE A 27 -13.92 15.64 1.95
C ILE A 27 -13.70 16.28 3.33
N LEU A 28 -13.41 15.45 4.33
CA LEU A 28 -13.16 15.87 5.70
C LEU A 28 -11.72 16.36 5.91
N ALA A 29 -10.75 15.76 5.22
CA ALA A 29 -9.34 16.10 5.30
C ALA A 29 -8.58 15.59 4.08
N GLU A 30 -7.49 16.29 3.78
CA GLU A 30 -6.45 15.88 2.85
C GLU A 30 -5.13 15.84 3.58
N LEU A 31 -4.35 14.81 3.36
CA LEU A 31 -3.07 14.59 4.01
C LEU A 31 -2.02 14.19 2.97
N ASP A 32 -0.78 14.60 3.20
CA ASP A 32 0.37 14.33 2.35
C ASP A 32 1.37 13.33 2.97
N GLU A 33 1.08 12.86 4.19
CA GLU A 33 1.90 11.89 4.91
C GLU A 33 1.06 10.90 5.72
N GLY A 34 1.62 9.71 6.01
CA GLY A 34 0.95 8.66 6.77
C GLY A 34 0.94 8.83 8.29
N GLY A 35 1.82 9.66 8.86
CA GLY A 35 2.06 9.73 10.30
C GLY A 35 0.83 10.10 11.13
N ASN A 36 -0.02 10.99 10.61
CA ASN A 36 -1.19 11.50 11.30
C ASN A 36 -2.52 10.86 10.83
N VAL A 37 -2.50 9.99 9.83
CA VAL A 37 -3.73 9.44 9.21
C VAL A 37 -4.59 8.70 10.22
N VAL A 38 -4.00 7.79 11.00
CA VAL A 38 -4.74 6.98 11.97
C VAL A 38 -5.48 7.87 12.98
N LYS A 39 -4.79 8.88 13.55
CA LYS A 39 -5.40 9.82 14.48
C LYS A 39 -6.53 10.64 13.83
N LYS A 40 -6.34 11.07 12.58
CA LYS A 40 -7.38 11.81 11.84
C LYS A 40 -8.60 10.94 11.56
N VAL A 41 -8.41 9.69 11.15
CA VAL A 41 -9.52 8.74 10.94
C VAL A 41 -10.29 8.47 12.24
N GLU A 42 -9.60 8.28 13.36
CA GLU A 42 -10.26 8.10 14.68
C GLU A 42 -11.07 9.32 15.11
N THR A 43 -10.57 10.52 14.81
CA THR A 43 -11.22 11.79 15.20
C THR A 43 -12.40 12.14 14.30
N LEU A 44 -12.22 12.03 12.98
CA LEU A 44 -13.20 12.50 11.99
C LEU A 44 -14.19 11.41 11.59
N LYS A 45 -13.87 10.15 11.84
CA LYS A 45 -14.70 8.97 11.54
C LYS A 45 -15.26 9.00 10.10
N PRO A 46 -14.39 9.05 9.07
CA PRO A 46 -14.84 9.04 7.69
C PRO A 46 -15.50 7.70 7.34
N ASP A 47 -16.37 7.73 6.34
CA ASP A 47 -16.94 6.52 5.74
C ASP A 47 -15.95 5.87 4.77
N LEU A 48 -15.06 6.69 4.16
CA LEU A 48 -14.13 6.32 3.12
C LEU A 48 -12.73 6.89 3.39
N LEU A 49 -11.71 6.07 3.23
CA LEU A 49 -10.31 6.47 3.16
C LEU A 49 -9.76 6.09 1.78
N ILE A 50 -9.25 7.06 1.03
CA ILE A 50 -8.44 6.83 -0.17
C ILE A 50 -7.00 7.11 0.21
N ILE A 51 -6.10 6.16 0.00
CA ILE A 51 -4.73 6.26 0.47
C ILE A 51 -3.72 5.73 -0.54
N ASP A 52 -2.72 6.56 -0.87
CA ASP A 52 -1.58 6.09 -1.66
C ASP A 52 -0.67 5.17 -0.84
N VAL A 53 -0.12 4.19 -1.53
CA VAL A 53 0.89 3.27 -0.94
C VAL A 53 2.15 4.02 -0.55
N ASP A 54 2.59 4.95 -1.40
CA ASP A 54 3.93 5.56 -1.32
C ASP A 54 3.88 6.97 -0.75
N ILE A 55 3.55 7.06 0.52
CA ILE A 55 3.51 8.32 1.27
C ILE A 55 4.59 8.35 2.36
N PRO A 56 5.09 9.55 2.72
CA PRO A 56 6.11 9.73 3.76
C PRO A 56 5.67 9.25 5.15
N VAL A 57 6.64 9.03 6.02
CA VAL A 57 6.51 8.68 7.45
C VAL A 57 6.00 7.26 7.66
N LEU A 58 4.74 6.98 7.30
CA LEU A 58 4.11 5.65 7.30
C LEU A 58 3.50 5.40 5.93
N SER A 59 3.80 4.26 5.34
CA SER A 59 3.20 3.88 4.06
C SER A 59 1.70 3.63 4.17
N GLY A 60 0.98 3.79 3.05
CA GLY A 60 -0.44 3.47 3.02
C GLY A 60 -0.77 2.04 3.45
N ILE A 61 0.12 1.08 3.16
CA ILE A 61 -0.02 -0.31 3.63
C ILE A 61 0.10 -0.42 5.16
N GLU A 62 1.03 0.31 5.79
CA GLU A 62 1.17 0.33 7.25
C GLU A 62 0.01 1.03 7.93
N VAL A 63 -0.49 2.11 7.33
CA VAL A 63 -1.70 2.80 7.81
C VAL A 63 -2.92 1.88 7.75
N LEU A 64 -3.14 1.20 6.61
CA LEU A 64 -4.21 0.20 6.44
C LEU A 64 -4.15 -0.87 7.54
N GLU A 65 -2.96 -1.46 7.76
CA GLU A 65 -2.76 -2.48 8.79
C GLU A 65 -3.14 -1.97 10.19
N GLN A 66 -2.69 -0.74 10.54
CA GLN A 66 -3.02 -0.13 11.84
C GLN A 66 -4.51 0.14 12.00
N LEU A 67 -5.19 0.66 10.98
CA LEU A 67 -6.63 0.95 11.02
C LEU A 67 -7.44 -0.34 11.18
N ARG A 68 -7.11 -1.40 10.46
CA ARG A 68 -7.82 -2.69 10.60
C ARG A 68 -7.57 -3.35 11.95
N LYS A 69 -6.36 -3.27 12.50
CA LYS A 69 -6.09 -3.70 13.89
C LYS A 69 -6.92 -2.93 14.93
N ARG A 70 -7.23 -1.66 14.67
CA ARG A 70 -8.09 -0.81 15.49
C ARG A 70 -9.57 -0.93 15.16
N ARG A 71 -9.94 -1.91 14.32
CA ARG A 71 -11.33 -2.22 13.93
C ARG A 71 -12.04 -1.07 13.20
N TYR A 72 -11.30 -0.22 12.48
CA TYR A 72 -11.93 0.75 11.61
C TYR A 72 -12.76 0.04 10.54
N SER A 73 -14.08 0.34 10.49
CA SER A 73 -15.06 -0.32 9.62
C SER A 73 -15.33 0.41 8.31
N GLY A 74 -14.86 1.65 8.15
CA GLY A 74 -15.04 2.40 6.92
C GLY A 74 -14.31 1.76 5.73
N ALA A 75 -14.75 2.11 4.53
CA ALA A 75 -14.11 1.64 3.31
C ALA A 75 -12.69 2.20 3.17
N ILE A 76 -11.74 1.35 2.77
CA ILE A 76 -10.37 1.76 2.44
C ILE A 76 -10.07 1.35 1.01
N ILE A 77 -9.82 2.34 0.17
CA ILE A 77 -9.36 2.15 -1.21
C ILE A 77 -7.89 2.56 -1.26
N VAL A 78 -7.04 1.61 -1.58
CA VAL A 78 -5.60 1.84 -1.76
C VAL A 78 -5.35 2.23 -3.20
N ILE A 79 -4.53 3.25 -3.44
CA ILE A 79 -4.11 3.67 -4.77
C ILE A 79 -2.60 3.56 -4.90
N SER A 80 -2.08 3.29 -6.10
CA SER A 80 -0.63 3.27 -6.32
C SER A 80 -0.26 3.34 -7.80
N ALA A 81 0.89 3.96 -8.10
CA ALA A 81 1.56 3.87 -9.40
C ALA A 81 2.53 2.69 -9.50
N LYS A 82 2.76 1.98 -8.40
CA LYS A 82 3.72 0.86 -8.28
C LYS A 82 3.13 -0.47 -8.78
N ASN A 83 3.83 -1.57 -8.48
CA ASN A 83 3.39 -2.91 -8.90
C ASN A 83 1.99 -3.24 -8.36
N GLU A 84 1.00 -3.23 -9.26
CA GLU A 84 -0.42 -3.38 -8.91
C GLU A 84 -0.74 -4.79 -8.38
N VAL A 85 -0.10 -5.83 -8.93
CA VAL A 85 -0.33 -7.21 -8.50
C VAL A 85 0.16 -7.39 -7.07
N PHE A 86 1.40 -6.95 -6.79
CA PHE A 86 2.00 -7.06 -5.46
C PHE A 86 1.24 -6.24 -4.41
N TYR A 87 1.02 -4.95 -4.66
CA TYR A 87 0.35 -4.08 -3.69
C TYR A 87 -1.16 -4.33 -3.61
N GLY A 88 -1.79 -4.72 -4.71
CA GLY A 88 -3.19 -5.12 -4.73
C GLY A 88 -3.44 -6.34 -3.82
N GLN A 89 -2.60 -7.38 -3.95
CA GLN A 89 -2.69 -8.56 -3.11
C GLN A 89 -2.46 -8.22 -1.63
N ARG A 90 -1.41 -7.44 -1.32
CA ARG A 90 -1.12 -7.03 0.06
C ARG A 90 -2.24 -6.21 0.67
N SER A 91 -2.85 -5.34 -0.12
CA SER A 91 -4.01 -4.56 0.32
C SER A 91 -5.21 -5.46 0.63
N ALA A 92 -5.46 -6.48 -0.21
CA ALA A 92 -6.54 -7.45 0.00
C ALA A 92 -6.31 -8.28 1.27
N GLU A 93 -5.11 -8.80 1.48
CA GLU A 93 -4.72 -9.58 2.68
C GLU A 93 -4.91 -8.79 3.98
N LEU A 94 -4.72 -7.47 3.94
CA LEU A 94 -4.89 -6.58 5.07
C LEU A 94 -6.31 -6.05 5.24
N GLY A 95 -7.24 -6.44 4.37
CA GLY A 95 -8.65 -6.08 4.45
C GLY A 95 -8.99 -4.69 3.89
N ALA A 96 -8.27 -4.22 2.87
CA ALA A 96 -8.75 -3.11 2.04
C ALA A 96 -10.02 -3.52 1.29
N ASN A 97 -10.85 -2.55 0.94
CA ASN A 97 -12.04 -2.75 0.14
C ASN A 97 -11.74 -2.67 -1.36
N GLY A 98 -10.63 -2.05 -1.74
CA GLY A 98 -10.19 -2.02 -3.11
C GLY A 98 -8.77 -1.54 -3.29
N PHE A 99 -8.24 -1.80 -4.48
CA PHE A 99 -6.96 -1.28 -4.97
C PHE A 99 -7.14 -0.74 -6.38
N VAL A 100 -6.62 0.46 -6.63
CA VAL A 100 -6.70 1.13 -7.93
C VAL A 100 -5.30 1.52 -8.39
N SER A 101 -4.95 1.13 -9.61
CA SER A 101 -3.71 1.55 -10.26
C SER A 101 -3.84 2.99 -10.77
N LYS A 102 -2.96 3.90 -10.31
CA LYS A 102 -2.92 5.29 -10.82
C LYS A 102 -2.62 5.37 -12.32
N LYS A 103 -2.06 4.30 -12.92
CA LYS A 103 -1.74 4.22 -14.35
C LYS A 103 -2.96 4.05 -15.23
N GLU A 104 -4.01 3.42 -14.71
CA GLU A 104 -5.27 3.19 -15.43
C GLU A 104 -6.23 4.39 -15.37
N GLY A 105 -5.84 5.46 -14.68
CA GLY A 105 -6.64 6.65 -14.50
C GLY A 105 -7.54 6.59 -13.26
N LEU A 106 -8.08 7.77 -12.91
CA LEU A 106 -8.85 7.95 -11.68
C LEU A 106 -10.29 7.44 -11.74
N ASN A 107 -10.81 7.13 -12.94
CA ASN A 107 -12.20 6.68 -13.12
C ASN A 107 -12.49 5.38 -12.33
N ASN A 108 -11.48 4.52 -12.20
CA ASN A 108 -11.59 3.27 -11.44
C ASN A 108 -11.79 3.47 -9.93
N ILE A 109 -11.47 4.67 -9.41
CA ILE A 109 -11.73 5.01 -7.99
C ILE A 109 -13.24 4.97 -7.70
N MET A 110 -14.06 5.53 -8.60
CA MET A 110 -15.53 5.51 -8.40
C MET A 110 -16.08 4.09 -8.46
N SER A 111 -15.58 3.27 -9.39
CA SER A 111 -15.96 1.84 -9.46
C SER A 111 -15.58 1.09 -8.18
N ALA A 112 -14.40 1.37 -7.61
CA ALA A 112 -13.96 0.78 -6.35
C ALA A 112 -14.82 1.24 -5.15
N ILE A 113 -15.21 2.51 -5.11
CA ILE A 113 -16.11 3.05 -4.08
C ILE A 113 -17.50 2.42 -4.19
N GLU A 114 -18.03 2.32 -5.39
CA GLU A 114 -19.35 1.70 -5.63
C GLU A 114 -19.34 0.21 -5.22
N ALA A 115 -18.31 -0.53 -5.61
CA ALA A 115 -18.13 -1.91 -5.18
C ALA A 115 -18.11 -2.03 -3.65
N ALA A 116 -17.31 -1.19 -2.97
CA ALA A 116 -17.21 -1.20 -1.52
C ALA A 116 -18.54 -0.88 -0.83
N ASN A 117 -19.33 0.07 -1.35
CA ASN A 117 -20.65 0.43 -0.84
C ASN A 117 -21.67 -0.70 -0.96
N ASN A 118 -21.53 -1.51 -2.00
CA ASN A 118 -22.37 -2.68 -2.27
C ASN A 118 -21.87 -3.97 -1.56
N GLY A 119 -20.84 -3.85 -0.71
CA GLY A 119 -20.28 -5.00 0.01
C GLY A 119 -19.35 -5.88 -0.81
N TYR A 120 -18.93 -5.42 -1.98
CA TYR A 120 -17.95 -6.10 -2.85
C TYR A 120 -16.56 -5.49 -2.68
N SER A 121 -15.55 -6.18 -3.21
CA SER A 121 -14.17 -5.68 -3.25
C SER A 121 -13.74 -5.42 -4.69
N TYR A 122 -12.89 -4.42 -4.88
CA TYR A 122 -12.36 -4.04 -6.19
C TYR A 122 -10.85 -4.22 -6.23
N PHE A 123 -10.36 -5.27 -6.91
CA PHE A 123 -8.93 -5.54 -7.05
C PHE A 123 -8.59 -5.93 -8.50
N PRO A 124 -7.44 -5.49 -9.04
CA PRO A 124 -6.97 -5.89 -10.36
C PRO A 124 -6.40 -7.32 -10.31
N PHE A 125 -7.26 -8.31 -10.19
CA PHE A 125 -6.82 -9.70 -10.30
C PHE A 125 -6.78 -10.07 -11.78
N THR A 126 -5.59 -10.21 -12.34
CA THR A 126 -5.42 -10.81 -13.64
C THR A 126 -5.78 -12.30 -13.57
N LEU A 127 -6.60 -12.76 -14.51
CA LEU A 127 -7.02 -14.17 -14.66
C LEU A 127 -5.83 -15.15 -14.77
N SER A 128 -4.65 -14.66 -15.15
CA SER A 128 -3.40 -15.43 -15.20
C SER A 128 -3.06 -16.17 -13.90
N ARG A 129 -3.48 -15.67 -12.74
CA ARG A 129 -3.30 -16.37 -11.44
C ARG A 129 -4.16 -17.63 -11.31
N PHE A 130 -5.35 -17.65 -11.91
CA PHE A 130 -6.22 -18.83 -11.91
C PHE A 130 -5.65 -19.96 -12.81
N TYR A 131 -4.79 -19.60 -13.76
CA TYR A 131 -4.18 -20.54 -14.70
C TYR A 131 -2.73 -20.92 -14.40
N GLY A 132 -2.19 -20.53 -13.23
CA GLY A 132 -0.87 -20.96 -12.77
C GLY A 132 0.35 -20.30 -13.42
N GLU A 133 0.16 -19.27 -14.26
CA GLU A 133 1.25 -18.50 -14.85
C GLU A 133 1.71 -17.35 -13.93
N THR A 134 2.26 -17.69 -12.77
CA THR A 134 3.06 -16.72 -12.01
C THR A 134 4.43 -16.62 -12.65
N THR A 135 4.87 -15.41 -13.01
CA THR A 135 6.28 -15.22 -13.36
C THR A 135 7.14 -15.64 -12.18
N SER A 136 8.35 -16.17 -12.42
CA SER A 136 9.24 -16.62 -11.35
C SER A 136 9.53 -15.48 -10.34
N GLU A 137 9.54 -14.23 -10.76
CA GLU A 137 9.73 -13.04 -9.91
C GLU A 137 8.50 -12.72 -9.05
N GLN A 138 7.29 -12.86 -9.60
CA GLN A 138 6.07 -12.67 -8.83
C GLN A 138 5.92 -13.74 -7.72
N GLY A 139 6.21 -15.01 -8.01
CA GLY A 139 6.21 -16.06 -7.01
C GLY A 139 7.20 -15.81 -5.86
N LYS A 140 8.36 -15.20 -6.15
CA LYS A 140 9.33 -14.77 -5.13
C LYS A 140 8.75 -13.67 -4.24
N LEU A 141 8.11 -12.66 -4.82
CA LEU A 141 7.45 -11.58 -4.07
C LEU A 141 6.33 -12.11 -3.16
N ASP A 142 5.52 -13.03 -3.67
CA ASP A 142 4.43 -13.65 -2.93
C ASP A 142 4.91 -14.49 -1.74
N SER A 143 6.15 -14.97 -1.78
CA SER A 143 6.77 -15.72 -0.69
C SER A 143 7.18 -14.88 0.51
N LEU A 144 7.20 -13.53 0.37
CA LEU A 144 7.63 -12.64 1.43
C LEU A 144 6.56 -12.50 2.52
N SER A 145 6.96 -12.61 3.78
CA SER A 145 6.11 -12.26 4.92
C SER A 145 5.93 -10.74 5.02
N MET A 146 4.90 -10.28 5.74
CA MET A 146 4.64 -8.85 5.97
C MET A 146 5.85 -8.11 6.57
N GLN A 147 6.58 -8.75 7.50
CA GLN A 147 7.76 -8.14 8.12
C GLN A 147 8.93 -8.05 7.14
N GLU A 148 9.10 -9.05 6.29
CA GLU A 148 10.10 -9.03 5.22
C GLU A 148 9.79 -7.93 4.20
N VAL A 149 8.52 -7.75 3.84
CA VAL A 149 8.08 -6.65 2.94
C VAL A 149 8.40 -5.28 3.56
N LYS A 150 8.14 -5.08 4.86
CA LYS A 150 8.48 -3.82 5.55
C LYS A 150 9.99 -3.56 5.53
N VAL A 151 10.79 -4.56 5.90
CA VAL A 151 12.26 -4.44 5.86
C VAL A 151 12.76 -4.18 4.44
N PHE A 152 12.24 -4.91 3.46
CA PHE A 152 12.56 -4.71 2.05
C PHE A 152 12.32 -3.26 1.61
N ARG A 153 11.14 -2.72 1.92
CA ARG A 153 10.78 -1.35 1.59
C ARG A 153 11.72 -0.32 2.22
N TYR A 154 12.01 -0.46 3.51
CA TYR A 154 12.97 0.44 4.17
C TYR A 154 14.36 0.37 3.54
N MET A 155 14.82 -0.83 3.17
CA MET A 155 16.12 -1.02 2.54
C MET A 155 16.20 -0.35 1.17
N ILE A 156 15.19 -0.55 0.30
CA ILE A 156 15.19 0.06 -1.04
C ILE A 156 15.06 1.59 -0.99
N ASN A 157 14.49 2.14 0.08
CA ASN A 157 14.43 3.58 0.35
C ASN A 157 15.71 4.12 1.04
N GLY A 158 16.78 3.32 1.14
CA GLY A 158 18.06 3.75 1.68
C GLY A 158 18.10 3.94 3.20
N THR A 159 17.10 3.41 3.94
CA THR A 159 17.08 3.50 5.40
C THR A 159 18.13 2.59 6.01
N ASP A 160 18.95 3.12 6.93
CA ASP A 160 19.97 2.35 7.64
C ASP A 160 19.36 1.34 8.64
N TYR A 161 20.12 0.29 8.99
CA TYR A 161 19.61 -0.81 9.82
C TYR A 161 19.16 -0.40 11.22
N THR A 162 19.83 0.60 11.80
CA THR A 162 19.48 1.10 13.14
C THR A 162 18.14 1.82 13.12
N SER A 163 17.93 2.64 12.09
CA SER A 163 16.66 3.32 11.84
C SER A 163 15.53 2.33 11.53
N ILE A 164 15.79 1.28 10.74
CA ILE A 164 14.82 0.20 10.49
C ILE A 164 14.45 -0.50 11.80
N ALA A 165 15.43 -0.88 12.60
CA ALA A 165 15.23 -1.53 13.89
C ALA A 165 14.34 -0.70 14.81
N SER A 166 14.62 0.61 14.91
CA SER A 166 13.85 1.56 15.71
C SER A 166 12.41 1.69 15.21
N LYS A 167 12.23 1.93 13.91
CA LYS A 167 10.89 2.09 13.29
C LYS A 167 10.01 0.85 13.42
N MET A 168 10.61 -0.33 13.40
CA MET A 168 9.90 -1.60 13.51
C MET A 168 9.83 -2.13 14.94
N ASN A 169 10.45 -1.47 15.90
CA ASN A 169 10.59 -1.90 17.31
C ASN A 169 11.17 -3.33 17.43
N ILE A 170 12.28 -3.59 16.73
CA ILE A 170 13.02 -4.84 16.72
C ILE A 170 14.52 -4.60 16.90
N SER A 171 15.30 -5.65 17.14
CA SER A 171 16.76 -5.52 17.23
C SER A 171 17.44 -5.44 15.86
N ASN A 172 18.62 -4.82 15.79
CA ASN A 172 19.46 -4.83 14.57
C ASN A 172 19.76 -6.25 14.09
N LYS A 173 19.93 -7.21 15.02
CA LYS A 173 20.10 -8.63 14.69
C LYS A 173 18.89 -9.20 13.97
N THR A 174 17.70 -8.79 14.36
CA THR A 174 16.44 -9.19 13.70
C THR A 174 16.33 -8.59 12.30
N VAL A 175 16.73 -7.33 12.10
CA VAL A 175 16.80 -6.71 10.76
C VAL A 175 17.77 -7.47 9.85
N CYS A 176 18.96 -7.84 10.36
CA CYS A 176 19.92 -8.65 9.61
C CYS A 176 19.36 -10.04 9.25
N THR A 177 18.56 -10.65 10.13
CA THR A 177 17.87 -11.92 9.85
C THR A 177 16.86 -11.76 8.72
N TYR A 178 16.04 -10.71 8.74
CA TYR A 178 15.10 -10.43 7.66
C TYR A 178 15.80 -10.12 6.33
N LYS A 179 16.90 -9.33 6.36
CA LYS A 179 17.73 -9.09 5.18
C LYS A 179 18.20 -10.40 4.54
N ARG A 180 18.76 -11.33 5.34
CA ARG A 180 19.23 -12.62 4.83
C ARG A 180 18.09 -13.40 4.17
N ARG A 181 16.94 -13.51 4.85
CA ARG A 181 15.75 -14.20 4.31
C ARG A 181 15.24 -13.55 3.01
N LEU A 182 15.27 -12.22 2.93
CA LEU A 182 14.93 -11.49 1.71
C LEU A 182 15.85 -11.87 0.54
N LEU A 183 17.17 -11.84 0.76
CA LEU A 183 18.14 -12.22 -0.26
C LEU A 183 17.94 -13.67 -0.73
N GLU A 184 17.73 -14.59 0.20
CA GLU A 184 17.46 -16.01 -0.08
C GLU A 184 16.16 -16.17 -0.90
N LYS A 185 15.03 -15.61 -0.45
CA LYS A 185 13.71 -15.76 -1.11
C LYS A 185 13.64 -15.09 -2.47
N LEU A 186 14.29 -13.93 -2.63
CA LEU A 186 14.33 -13.20 -3.89
C LEU A 186 15.45 -13.69 -4.83
N ASN A 187 16.28 -14.64 -4.37
CA ASN A 187 17.44 -15.13 -5.09
C ASN A 187 18.40 -14.00 -5.49
N CYS A 188 18.70 -13.11 -4.52
CA CYS A 188 19.65 -12.02 -4.64
C CYS A 188 20.92 -12.33 -3.83
N ASN A 189 22.08 -12.04 -4.39
CA ASN A 189 23.37 -12.31 -3.72
C ASN A 189 23.89 -11.07 -2.96
N SER A 190 23.39 -9.89 -3.28
CA SER A 190 23.83 -8.62 -2.72
C SER A 190 22.68 -7.64 -2.54
N LEU A 191 22.94 -6.55 -1.81
CA LEU A 191 22.00 -5.43 -1.75
C LEU A 191 21.80 -4.77 -3.11
N MET A 192 22.83 -4.73 -3.97
CA MET A 192 22.72 -4.18 -5.30
C MET A 192 21.74 -5.01 -6.16
N ASP A 193 21.81 -6.36 -6.04
CA ASP A 193 20.83 -7.23 -6.70
C ASP A 193 19.41 -6.98 -6.21
N LEU A 194 19.28 -6.72 -4.89
CA LEU A 194 18.00 -6.40 -4.27
C LEU A 194 17.40 -5.09 -4.82
N PHE A 195 18.23 -4.05 -4.97
CA PHE A 195 17.82 -2.79 -5.60
C PHE A 195 17.43 -3.00 -7.07
N SER A 196 18.23 -3.72 -7.82
CA SER A 196 17.94 -4.04 -9.23
C SER A 196 16.65 -4.83 -9.38
N PHE A 197 16.40 -5.79 -8.47
CA PHE A 197 15.15 -6.55 -8.40
C PHE A 197 13.97 -5.61 -8.13
N ALA A 198 14.09 -4.70 -7.16
CA ALA A 198 13.05 -3.74 -6.83
C ALA A 198 12.70 -2.83 -8.02
N GLN A 199 13.71 -2.32 -8.73
CA GLN A 199 13.50 -1.48 -9.92
C GLN A 199 12.76 -2.22 -11.04
N ARG A 200 13.19 -3.44 -11.38
CA ARG A 200 12.53 -4.25 -12.42
C ARG A 200 11.07 -4.52 -12.08
N ASN A 201 10.77 -4.74 -10.81
CA ASN A 201 9.43 -5.03 -10.33
C ASN A 201 8.63 -3.79 -9.92
N LYS A 202 9.13 -2.57 -10.13
CA LYS A 202 8.46 -1.30 -9.82
C LYS A 202 8.03 -1.20 -8.35
N LEU A 203 8.90 -1.61 -7.43
CA LEU A 203 8.65 -1.64 -6.00
C LEU A 203 9.27 -0.45 -5.24
N GLY A 204 10.20 0.23 -5.87
CA GLY A 204 10.95 1.38 -5.33
C GLY A 204 10.45 2.72 -5.80
#